data_c281654a5709a3090dac134c81159dfe
#
_entry.id   c281654a5709a3090dac134c81159dfe
#
_cell.length_a   1.000
_cell.length_b   1.000
_cell.length_c   1.000
_cell.angle_alpha   90.00
_cell.angle_beta   90.00
_cell.angle_gamma   90.00
#
_symmetry.space_group_name_H-M   'P 1'
#
loop_
_entity.id
_entity.type
_entity.pdbx_description
1 polymer ?
#
loop_
_entity_poly.entity_id
_entity_poly.type
_entity_poly.pdbx_seq_one_letter_code
_entity_poly.pdbx_strand_id
1 'polypeptide(L)'
;MKTKHLFVDKKSLTAIFVFFFSIFGIQSSYADYYPSGIQQNVSEQTLIDNGWTKFYEQTYGTITATTAPLRPSEQYVILAGKAVGSSTIILAAAAPTSAVFTETVLNTPQLINGTYWYNTPSNSIGFAPTATISQNTADQVDTSSVLRLSWHLNNIEGGWRLGSLTELNSSTAYLKQVWTWNGVSTTPAPAPAPAPVFVRQTSNLTFAQSLYASDTLSDPDGELRKTVDQIMEKYGSLIK
;
A
#
# COMPACT_ATOMS: atom_id res chain seq x y z
N MET A 1 -59.70 -35.30 18.87
CA MET A 1 -58.31 -34.93 18.56
C MET A 1 -58.29 -33.44 18.24
N LYS A 2 -57.74 -32.59 19.13
CA LYS A 2 -57.71 -31.11 18.96
C LYS A 2 -56.31 -30.69 18.44
N THR A 3 -56.22 -30.23 17.21
CA THR A 3 -54.99 -29.72 16.58
C THR A 3 -54.69 -28.32 17.15
N LYS A 4 -53.58 -28.17 17.87
CA LYS A 4 -53.11 -26.89 18.32
C LYS A 4 -52.32 -26.23 17.19
N HIS A 5 -52.84 -25.14 16.65
CA HIS A 5 -52.09 -24.26 15.77
C HIS A 5 -51.10 -23.42 16.59
N LEU A 6 -49.82 -23.58 16.29
CA LEU A 6 -48.74 -22.75 16.87
C LEU A 6 -48.72 -21.41 16.10
N PHE A 7 -49.18 -20.35 16.77
CA PHE A 7 -49.04 -18.99 16.25
C PHE A 7 -47.61 -18.49 16.54
N VAL A 8 -46.79 -18.37 15.52
CA VAL A 8 -45.49 -17.70 15.62
C VAL A 8 -45.71 -16.22 15.39
N ASP A 9 -45.45 -15.41 16.41
CA ASP A 9 -45.61 -13.97 16.37
C ASP A 9 -44.60 -13.34 15.39
N LYS A 10 -45.11 -12.56 14.42
CA LYS A 10 -44.28 -11.86 13.40
C LYS A 10 -43.21 -10.96 13.98
N LYS A 11 -43.37 -10.47 15.21
CA LYS A 11 -42.39 -9.64 15.91
C LYS A 11 -41.14 -10.41 16.33
N SER A 12 -41.26 -11.71 16.59
CA SER A 12 -40.11 -12.57 16.96
C SER A 12 -39.20 -12.87 15.77
N LEU A 13 -39.74 -12.89 14.56
CA LEU A 13 -38.94 -13.14 13.34
C LEU A 13 -38.03 -11.93 12.98
N THR A 14 -38.51 -10.73 13.22
CA THR A 14 -37.75 -9.51 12.93
C THR A 14 -36.56 -9.33 13.87
N ALA A 15 -36.69 -9.72 15.14
CA ALA A 15 -35.60 -9.64 16.12
C ALA A 15 -34.47 -10.62 15.80
N ILE A 16 -34.76 -11.81 15.26
CA ILE A 16 -33.74 -12.79 14.87
C ILE A 16 -32.99 -12.32 13.63
N PHE A 17 -33.63 -11.61 12.71
CA PHE A 17 -32.97 -11.11 11.48
C PHE A 17 -32.00 -9.95 11.74
N VAL A 18 -32.32 -9.08 12.72
CA VAL A 18 -31.44 -7.95 13.11
C VAL A 18 -30.18 -8.45 13.84
N PHE A 19 -30.29 -9.54 14.62
CA PHE A 19 -29.16 -10.08 15.38
C PHE A 19 -28.13 -10.80 14.48
N PHE A 20 -28.56 -11.38 13.36
CA PHE A 20 -27.64 -12.03 12.41
C PHE A 20 -26.86 -11.05 11.54
N PHE A 21 -27.36 -9.84 11.33
CA PHE A 21 -26.65 -8.82 10.51
C PHE A 21 -25.50 -8.13 11.25
N SER A 22 -25.47 -8.22 12.59
CA SER A 22 -24.45 -7.56 13.42
C SER A 22 -23.14 -8.36 13.56
N ILE A 23 -23.05 -9.57 13.05
CA ILE A 23 -21.89 -10.46 13.23
C ILE A 23 -20.99 -10.50 11.98
N PHE A 24 -21.47 -10.00 10.85
CA PHE A 24 -20.59 -9.84 9.68
C PHE A 24 -19.81 -8.54 9.80
N GLY A 25 -18.82 -8.53 10.70
CA GLY A 25 -17.76 -7.53 10.68
C GLY A 25 -17.15 -7.53 9.28
N ILE A 26 -17.13 -6.37 8.63
CA ILE A 26 -16.37 -6.16 7.40
C ILE A 26 -14.90 -6.38 7.78
N GLN A 27 -14.40 -7.59 7.58
CA GLN A 27 -12.97 -7.84 7.67
C GLN A 27 -12.35 -7.26 6.39
N SER A 28 -11.75 -6.09 6.53
CA SER A 28 -10.87 -5.54 5.50
C SER A 28 -9.68 -6.49 5.36
N SER A 29 -9.56 -7.16 4.22
CA SER A 29 -8.33 -7.85 3.88
C SER A 29 -7.29 -6.78 3.55
N TYR A 30 -6.40 -6.49 4.47
CA TYR A 30 -5.20 -5.72 4.15
C TYR A 30 -4.32 -6.61 3.29
N ALA A 31 -4.12 -6.22 2.04
CA ALA A 31 -3.06 -6.80 1.24
C ALA A 31 -1.73 -6.34 1.84
N ASP A 32 -0.80 -7.27 2.05
CA ASP A 32 0.53 -6.95 2.54
C ASP A 32 1.17 -5.93 1.57
N TYR A 33 1.36 -4.70 2.04
CA TYR A 33 1.98 -3.64 1.24
C TYR A 33 3.50 -3.81 1.31
N TYR A 34 4.04 -4.55 0.36
CA TYR A 34 5.47 -4.64 0.10
C TYR A 34 5.77 -4.02 -1.26
N PRO A 35 6.04 -2.70 -1.30
CA PRO A 35 6.18 -1.97 -2.56
C PRO A 35 7.43 -2.40 -3.33
N SER A 36 7.29 -2.59 -4.64
CA SER A 36 8.41 -2.80 -5.54
C SER A 36 8.87 -1.47 -6.15
N GLY A 37 10.17 -1.31 -6.29
CA GLY A 37 10.77 -0.07 -6.77
C GLY A 37 10.68 1.09 -5.78
N ILE A 38 11.01 2.28 -6.26
CA ILE A 38 11.04 3.50 -5.47
C ILE A 38 9.66 4.15 -5.49
N GLN A 39 9.13 4.43 -4.30
CA GLN A 39 7.81 5.02 -4.09
C GLN A 39 7.94 6.50 -3.75
N GLN A 40 7.01 7.32 -4.23
CA GLN A 40 6.90 8.74 -3.91
C GLN A 40 5.55 9.04 -3.27
N ASN A 41 5.52 10.02 -2.38
CA ASN A 41 4.31 10.56 -1.76
C ASN A 41 3.46 9.49 -1.04
N VAL A 42 4.12 8.59 -0.31
CA VAL A 42 3.46 7.53 0.46
C VAL A 42 2.96 8.10 1.78
N SER A 43 1.72 7.81 2.14
CA SER A 43 1.22 8.16 3.48
C SER A 43 1.87 7.26 4.54
N GLU A 44 2.31 7.83 5.68
CA GLU A 44 2.73 7.04 6.83
C GLU A 44 1.62 6.10 7.31
N GLN A 45 0.37 6.53 7.22
CA GLN A 45 -0.78 5.71 7.58
C GLN A 45 -0.89 4.47 6.70
N THR A 46 -0.57 4.57 5.39
CA THR A 46 -0.51 3.40 4.51
C THR A 46 0.48 2.36 5.00
N LEU A 47 1.65 2.77 5.51
CA LEU A 47 2.61 1.83 6.09
C LEU A 47 2.06 1.20 7.36
N ILE A 48 1.52 2.00 8.28
CA ILE A 48 0.96 1.54 9.57
C ILE A 48 -0.17 0.53 9.34
N ASP A 49 -1.11 0.85 8.45
CA ASP A 49 -2.28 0.01 8.15
C ASP A 49 -1.87 -1.34 7.54
N ASN A 50 -0.68 -1.41 6.94
CA ASN A 50 -0.12 -2.63 6.36
C ASN A 50 0.95 -3.30 7.25
N GLY A 51 0.97 -2.98 8.53
CA GLY A 51 1.78 -3.66 9.54
C GLY A 51 3.23 -3.23 9.63
N TRP A 52 3.63 -2.17 8.90
CA TRP A 52 4.96 -1.59 9.06
C TRP A 52 5.05 -0.81 10.37
N THR A 53 6.15 -0.95 11.06
CA THR A 53 6.45 -0.23 12.31
C THR A 53 7.63 0.69 12.09
N LYS A 54 7.54 1.93 12.57
CA LYS A 54 8.65 2.87 12.51
C LYS A 54 9.72 2.47 13.53
N PHE A 55 10.89 2.09 13.05
CA PHE A 55 12.04 1.65 13.85
C PHE A 55 12.95 2.81 14.21
N TYR A 56 13.19 3.73 13.25
CA TYR A 56 14.09 4.86 13.40
C TYR A 56 13.50 6.10 12.79
N GLU A 57 13.66 7.23 13.48
CA GLU A 57 13.33 8.56 12.95
C GLU A 57 14.24 9.60 13.59
N GLN A 58 14.98 10.32 12.76
CA GLN A 58 15.84 11.42 13.16
C GLN A 58 15.89 12.47 12.05
N THR A 59 16.32 13.70 12.37
CA THR A 59 16.53 14.72 11.36
C THR A 59 17.65 14.33 10.38
N TYR A 60 17.63 14.87 9.19
CA TYR A 60 18.70 14.64 8.21
C TYR A 60 20.05 15.08 8.75
N GLY A 61 20.11 16.13 9.57
CA GLY A 61 21.33 16.60 10.22
C GLY A 61 21.88 15.67 11.31
N THR A 62 21.15 14.68 11.74
CA THR A 62 21.65 13.73 12.76
C THR A 62 22.75 12.86 12.16
N ILE A 63 23.94 12.90 12.79
CA ILE A 63 25.11 12.13 12.38
C ILE A 63 24.86 10.65 12.65
N THR A 64 25.17 9.80 11.67
CA THR A 64 25.04 8.35 11.74
C THR A 64 26.32 7.72 11.21
N ALA A 65 27.28 7.50 12.12
CA ALA A 65 28.63 7.03 11.77
C ALA A 65 28.65 5.61 11.15
N THR A 66 27.69 4.78 11.52
CA THR A 66 27.58 3.38 11.08
C THR A 66 26.13 3.02 10.82
N THR A 67 25.90 1.88 10.22
CA THR A 67 24.53 1.35 10.02
C THR A 67 23.91 0.72 11.25
N ALA A 68 24.65 0.51 12.34
CA ALA A 68 24.17 -0.18 13.53
C ALA A 68 22.86 0.42 14.09
N PRO A 69 22.72 1.75 14.28
CA PRO A 69 21.47 2.32 14.79
C PRO A 69 20.32 2.28 13.78
N LEU A 70 20.60 2.03 12.50
CA LEU A 70 19.61 1.98 11.41
C LEU A 70 19.12 0.56 11.14
N ARG A 71 19.88 -0.47 11.58
CA ARG A 71 19.64 -1.86 11.21
C ARG A 71 18.72 -2.57 12.22
N PRO A 72 17.48 -2.87 11.83
CA PRO A 72 16.56 -3.65 12.64
C PRO A 72 16.86 -5.15 12.58
N SER A 73 16.14 -5.91 13.40
CA SER A 73 16.17 -7.39 13.39
C SER A 73 15.13 -8.01 12.47
N GLU A 74 14.14 -7.23 12.06
CA GLU A 74 13.02 -7.64 11.24
C GLU A 74 13.47 -8.03 9.82
N GLN A 75 12.63 -8.84 9.14
CA GLN A 75 12.96 -9.42 7.84
C GLN A 75 13.05 -8.38 6.71
N TYR A 76 12.21 -7.35 6.75
CA TYR A 76 12.11 -6.31 5.71
C TYR A 76 12.25 -4.92 6.28
N VAL A 77 12.82 -4.03 5.47
CA VAL A 77 12.94 -2.62 5.82
C VAL A 77 12.48 -1.72 4.67
N ILE A 78 12.02 -0.50 5.05
CA ILE A 78 11.92 0.65 4.15
C ILE A 78 12.89 1.70 4.66
N LEU A 79 13.77 2.21 3.77
CA LEU A 79 14.41 3.51 3.98
C LEU A 79 13.51 4.59 3.38
N ALA A 80 13.30 5.66 4.14
CA ALA A 80 12.38 6.71 3.73
C ALA A 80 12.84 8.09 4.20
N GLY A 81 12.31 9.12 3.55
CA GLY A 81 12.49 10.51 3.96
C GLY A 81 11.23 11.35 3.78
N LYS A 82 11.02 12.29 4.71
CA LYS A 82 9.88 13.22 4.68
C LYS A 82 10.23 14.59 5.25
N ALA A 83 9.37 15.58 5.04
CA ALA A 83 9.47 16.84 5.76
C ALA A 83 8.99 16.66 7.23
N VAL A 84 9.60 17.42 8.14
CA VAL A 84 9.15 17.48 9.54
C VAL A 84 7.69 17.97 9.60
N GLY A 85 6.89 17.32 10.42
CA GLY A 85 5.45 17.65 10.57
C GLY A 85 4.55 17.13 9.45
N SER A 86 5.09 16.59 8.35
CA SER A 86 4.29 15.95 7.30
C SER A 86 3.89 14.52 7.70
N SER A 87 2.70 14.08 7.29
CA SER A 87 2.29 12.67 7.31
C SER A 87 2.61 11.94 5.99
N THR A 88 3.19 12.65 5.00
CA THR A 88 3.54 12.11 3.70
C THR A 88 5.04 11.92 3.58
N ILE A 89 5.46 10.70 3.31
CA ILE A 89 6.81 10.32 2.96
C ILE A 89 7.07 10.77 1.52
N ILE A 90 8.12 11.57 1.32
CA ILE A 90 8.50 12.08 0.00
C ILE A 90 9.02 10.94 -0.87
N LEU A 91 9.88 10.09 -0.28
CA LEU A 91 10.56 9.03 -1.00
C LEU A 91 10.77 7.83 -0.08
N ALA A 92 10.50 6.63 -0.60
CA ALA A 92 10.65 5.37 0.12
C ALA A 92 11.05 4.23 -0.84
N ALA A 93 11.81 3.27 -0.35
CA ALA A 93 12.03 2.00 -1.04
C ALA A 93 12.13 0.85 -0.03
N ALA A 94 11.61 -0.33 -0.39
CA ALA A 94 11.58 -1.52 0.44
C ALA A 94 12.52 -2.60 -0.09
N ALA A 95 13.18 -3.31 0.83
CA ALA A 95 13.97 -4.50 0.49
C ALA A 95 14.14 -5.41 1.74
N PRO A 96 14.63 -6.65 1.58
CA PRO A 96 15.05 -7.47 2.71
C PRO A 96 16.13 -6.76 3.54
N THR A 97 16.01 -6.78 4.85
CA THR A 97 16.96 -6.13 5.78
C THR A 97 18.39 -6.57 5.52
N SER A 98 18.60 -7.88 5.32
CA SER A 98 19.93 -8.42 5.00
C SER A 98 20.53 -7.79 3.74
N ALA A 99 19.72 -7.50 2.74
CA ALA A 99 20.18 -6.94 1.48
C ALA A 99 20.55 -5.45 1.60
N VAL A 100 19.72 -4.67 2.30
CA VAL A 100 19.97 -3.22 2.51
C VAL A 100 21.22 -2.98 3.35
N PHE A 101 21.46 -3.82 4.35
CA PHE A 101 22.56 -3.65 5.30
C PHE A 101 23.79 -4.53 5.00
N THR A 102 23.80 -5.26 3.88
CA THR A 102 25.01 -5.87 3.36
C THR A 102 25.91 -4.78 2.76
N GLU A 103 27.18 -4.81 3.14
CA GLU A 103 28.16 -3.86 2.61
C GLU A 103 28.36 -4.04 1.10
N THR A 104 28.43 -2.95 0.39
CA THR A 104 28.72 -2.90 -1.05
C THR A 104 30.08 -2.28 -1.33
N VAL A 105 30.67 -2.66 -2.44
CA VAL A 105 31.86 -1.99 -2.96
C VAL A 105 31.49 -0.59 -3.38
N LEU A 106 32.40 0.37 -3.19
CA LEU A 106 32.21 1.77 -3.55
C LEU A 106 31.67 1.89 -4.99
N ASN A 107 30.62 2.68 -5.14
CA ASN A 107 29.93 2.95 -6.41
C ASN A 107 29.37 1.70 -7.13
N THR A 108 29.17 0.59 -6.40
CA THR A 108 28.65 -0.66 -6.96
C THR A 108 27.35 -1.07 -6.24
N PRO A 109 26.21 -0.48 -6.62
CA PRO A 109 24.94 -0.82 -6.00
C PRO A 109 24.42 -2.18 -6.49
N GLN A 110 23.53 -2.79 -5.71
CA GLN A 110 22.87 -4.05 -6.03
C GLN A 110 21.40 -3.83 -6.37
N LEU A 111 20.90 -4.45 -7.45
CA LEU A 111 19.49 -4.40 -7.82
C LEU A 111 18.69 -5.39 -6.97
N ILE A 112 17.81 -4.85 -6.12
CA ILE A 112 16.95 -5.62 -5.23
C ILE A 112 15.57 -4.97 -5.22
N ASN A 113 14.53 -5.76 -5.43
CA ASN A 113 13.13 -5.31 -5.44
C ASN A 113 12.89 -4.08 -6.36
N GLY A 114 13.51 -4.08 -7.54
CA GLY A 114 13.36 -2.99 -8.53
C GLY A 114 14.09 -1.69 -8.19
N THR A 115 14.99 -1.70 -7.21
CA THR A 115 15.75 -0.53 -6.74
C THR A 115 17.21 -0.89 -6.59
N TYR A 116 18.11 0.04 -6.91
CA TYR A 116 19.56 -0.14 -6.73
C TYR A 116 19.97 0.36 -5.35
N TRP A 117 20.40 -0.56 -4.50
CA TRP A 117 20.78 -0.33 -3.10
C TRP A 117 22.29 -0.32 -2.93
N TYR A 118 22.77 0.53 -2.05
CA TYR A 118 24.16 0.57 -1.64
C TYR A 118 24.29 0.88 -0.14
N ASN A 119 25.30 0.26 0.46
CA ASN A 119 25.74 0.48 1.84
C ASN A 119 27.26 0.41 1.85
N THR A 120 27.91 1.54 1.67
CA THR A 120 29.37 1.64 1.62
C THR A 120 29.88 2.24 2.93
N PRO A 121 30.52 1.44 3.81
CA PRO A 121 31.05 1.92 5.07
C PRO A 121 31.91 3.15 4.92
N SER A 122 31.82 4.05 5.89
CA SER A 122 32.51 5.36 5.90
C SER A 122 32.15 6.32 4.77
N ASN A 123 31.20 5.96 3.92
CA ASN A 123 30.65 6.80 2.87
C ASN A 123 29.15 7.05 3.10
N SER A 124 28.31 6.18 2.56
CA SER A 124 26.86 6.37 2.65
C SER A 124 26.07 5.08 2.49
N ILE A 125 24.81 5.15 2.94
CA ILE A 125 23.75 4.18 2.64
C ILE A 125 22.62 4.89 1.89
N GLY A 126 22.00 4.19 0.95
CA GLY A 126 20.89 4.74 0.20
C GLY A 126 20.43 3.87 -0.95
N PHE A 127 19.67 4.51 -1.83
CA PHE A 127 19.16 3.85 -3.03
C PHE A 127 19.04 4.80 -4.23
N ALA A 128 19.01 4.21 -5.43
CA ALA A 128 18.93 4.91 -6.70
C ALA A 128 18.05 4.16 -7.70
N PRO A 129 17.50 4.84 -8.73
CA PRO A 129 16.71 4.21 -9.79
C PRO A 129 17.58 3.49 -10.82
N THR A 130 18.89 3.73 -10.83
CA THR A 130 19.85 3.16 -11.80
C THR A 130 21.11 2.66 -11.10
N ALA A 131 21.86 1.82 -11.78
CA ALA A 131 23.16 1.31 -11.31
C ALA A 131 24.24 2.40 -11.22
N THR A 132 24.05 3.54 -11.88
CA THR A 132 25.02 4.63 -11.87
C THR A 132 24.89 5.42 -10.59
N ILE A 133 25.86 5.29 -9.69
CA ILE A 133 26.04 6.10 -8.49
C ILE A 133 27.47 6.60 -8.44
N SER A 134 27.71 7.71 -7.76
CA SER A 134 29.05 8.26 -7.55
C SER A 134 29.12 8.83 -6.15
N GLN A 135 29.93 8.21 -5.30
CA GLN A 135 30.10 8.55 -3.91
C GLN A 135 31.52 9.07 -3.67
N ASN A 136 31.66 10.28 -3.14
CA ASN A 136 32.81 10.64 -2.31
C ASN A 136 32.49 10.33 -0.85
N THR A 137 31.38 10.88 -0.37
CA THR A 137 30.80 10.64 0.97
C THR A 137 29.31 10.30 0.88
N ALA A 138 28.65 10.63 -0.24
CA ALA A 138 27.27 10.30 -0.56
C ALA A 138 27.04 10.29 -2.09
N ASP A 139 25.93 9.73 -2.56
CA ASP A 139 25.61 9.69 -3.99
C ASP A 139 25.27 11.07 -4.55
N GLN A 140 26.14 11.59 -5.40
CA GLN A 140 26.06 12.92 -6.03
C GLN A 140 25.61 12.88 -7.50
N VAL A 141 25.31 11.70 -8.04
CA VAL A 141 24.86 11.58 -9.43
C VAL A 141 23.49 12.20 -9.60
N ASP A 142 23.31 12.96 -10.68
CA ASP A 142 22.05 13.56 -11.10
C ASP A 142 21.30 14.22 -9.93
N THR A 143 21.76 15.39 -9.53
CA THR A 143 21.18 16.16 -8.40
C THR A 143 19.73 16.59 -8.64
N SER A 144 19.25 16.55 -9.89
CA SER A 144 17.85 16.81 -10.26
C SER A 144 16.93 15.60 -10.06
N SER A 145 17.49 14.41 -9.91
CA SER A 145 16.70 13.18 -9.77
C SER A 145 15.84 13.18 -8.51
N VAL A 146 14.56 12.97 -8.69
CA VAL A 146 13.56 12.86 -7.59
C VAL A 146 13.51 11.47 -6.95
N LEU A 147 14.28 10.49 -7.47
CA LEU A 147 14.20 9.08 -7.08
C LEU A 147 15.46 8.55 -6.37
N ARG A 148 16.27 9.44 -5.77
CA ARG A 148 17.50 9.05 -5.08
C ARG A 148 17.45 9.46 -3.61
N LEU A 149 17.92 8.58 -2.74
CA LEU A 149 18.10 8.84 -1.32
C LEU A 149 19.53 8.49 -0.92
N SER A 150 20.17 9.35 -0.12
CA SER A 150 21.51 9.10 0.38
C SER A 150 21.69 9.69 1.77
N TRP A 151 22.17 8.90 2.72
CA TRP A 151 22.56 9.31 4.06
C TRP A 151 24.04 9.01 4.25
N HIS A 152 24.77 9.96 4.83
CA HIS A 152 26.17 9.73 5.18
C HIS A 152 26.32 8.66 6.26
N LEU A 153 27.39 7.90 6.16
CA LEU A 153 27.89 6.97 7.19
C LEU A 153 29.28 7.43 7.62
N ASN A 154 29.36 8.62 8.19
CA ASN A 154 30.60 9.21 8.69
C ASN A 154 30.35 9.94 10.01
N ASN A 155 31.40 10.46 10.64
CA ASN A 155 31.31 11.16 11.93
C ASN A 155 31.11 12.67 11.79
N ILE A 156 30.78 13.17 10.59
CA ILE A 156 30.81 14.61 10.29
C ILE A 156 29.44 15.09 9.83
N GLU A 157 28.75 14.30 9.00
CA GLU A 157 27.56 14.72 8.27
C GLU A 157 26.40 13.75 8.50
N GLY A 158 25.17 14.25 8.47
CA GLY A 158 23.98 13.45 8.72
C GLY A 158 23.42 12.76 7.48
N GLY A 159 22.82 13.52 6.56
CA GLY A 159 22.27 13.01 5.32
C GLY A 159 22.67 13.89 4.15
N TRP A 160 22.61 13.38 2.92
CA TRP A 160 22.97 14.15 1.74
C TRP A 160 21.75 14.60 0.95
N ARG A 161 20.88 13.65 0.57
CA ARG A 161 19.78 13.96 -0.34
C ARG A 161 18.50 13.19 -0.05
N LEU A 162 17.39 13.84 -0.42
CA LEU A 162 16.05 13.27 -0.46
C LEU A 162 15.41 13.67 -1.80
N GLY A 163 15.47 12.78 -2.79
CA GLY A 163 15.13 13.09 -4.17
C GLY A 163 16.05 14.19 -4.74
N SER A 164 15.46 15.25 -5.29
CA SER A 164 16.20 16.44 -5.80
C SER A 164 16.61 17.43 -4.71
N LEU A 165 16.19 17.22 -3.47
CA LEU A 165 16.66 18.01 -2.33
C LEU A 165 18.04 17.52 -1.92
N THR A 166 19.07 18.31 -2.12
CA THR A 166 20.47 17.98 -1.83
C THR A 166 21.04 18.86 -0.71
N GLU A 167 22.25 18.55 -0.24
CA GLU A 167 22.96 19.30 0.81
C GLU A 167 22.21 19.33 2.14
N LEU A 168 21.53 18.23 2.48
CA LEU A 168 20.75 18.14 3.71
C LEU A 168 21.59 17.75 4.95
N ASN A 169 22.91 17.88 4.89
CA ASN A 169 23.89 17.37 5.88
C ASN A 169 23.62 17.82 7.32
N SER A 170 23.07 19.02 7.50
CA SER A 170 22.70 19.59 8.80
C SER A 170 21.23 19.97 8.88
N SER A 171 20.41 19.51 7.96
CA SER A 171 19.00 19.90 7.88
C SER A 171 18.20 19.37 9.07
N THR A 172 17.44 20.25 9.69
CA THR A 172 16.41 19.95 10.69
C THR A 172 14.99 19.94 10.10
N ALA A 173 14.85 20.30 8.81
CA ALA A 173 13.56 20.38 8.14
C ALA A 173 13.07 19.04 7.56
N TYR A 174 13.95 18.06 7.45
CA TYR A 174 13.62 16.73 6.90
C TYR A 174 14.03 15.63 7.86
N LEU A 175 13.33 14.50 7.79
CA LEU A 175 13.53 13.32 8.61
C LEU A 175 14.03 12.14 7.78
N LYS A 176 15.01 11.42 8.31
CA LYS A 176 15.42 10.09 7.91
C LYS A 176 14.56 9.09 8.66
N GLN A 177 13.97 8.11 7.98
CA GLN A 177 13.15 7.07 8.60
C GLN A 177 13.58 5.68 8.16
N VAL A 178 13.55 4.74 9.11
CA VAL A 178 13.58 3.30 8.82
C VAL A 178 12.29 2.70 9.35
N TRP A 179 11.59 1.99 8.50
CA TRP A 179 10.40 1.21 8.84
C TRP A 179 10.72 -0.27 8.71
N THR A 180 10.06 -1.09 9.51
CA THR A 180 10.33 -2.54 9.62
C THR A 180 9.07 -3.35 9.50
N TRP A 181 9.22 -4.57 8.96
CA TRP A 181 8.14 -5.53 8.82
C TRP A 181 8.69 -6.97 8.79
N ASN A 182 8.01 -7.90 9.48
CA ASN A 182 8.43 -9.31 9.55
C ASN A 182 7.84 -10.19 8.43
N GLY A 183 7.11 -9.63 7.47
CA GLY A 183 6.49 -10.42 6.40
C GLY A 183 5.31 -11.26 6.84
N VAL A 184 4.98 -11.24 8.14
CA VAL A 184 3.82 -11.92 8.70
C VAL A 184 2.87 -10.85 9.20
N SER A 185 1.76 -10.65 8.52
CA SER A 185 0.63 -9.98 9.15
C SER A 185 0.26 -10.80 10.38
N THR A 186 0.48 -10.24 11.57
CA THR A 186 0.06 -10.88 12.84
C THR A 186 -1.46 -10.94 12.98
N THR A 187 -2.16 -10.34 12.05
CA THR A 187 -3.59 -10.56 11.85
C THR A 187 -3.73 -11.83 11.01
N PRO A 188 -4.41 -12.89 11.48
CA PRO A 188 -4.72 -14.03 10.63
C PRO A 188 -5.31 -13.50 9.33
N ALA A 189 -4.78 -13.92 8.18
CA ALA A 189 -5.37 -13.56 6.90
C ALA A 189 -6.87 -13.81 7.03
N PRO A 190 -7.74 -12.82 6.81
CA PRO A 190 -9.16 -13.04 6.85
C PRO A 190 -9.41 -14.23 5.93
N ALA A 191 -10.19 -15.18 6.41
CA ALA A 191 -10.61 -16.31 5.58
C ALA A 191 -11.02 -15.72 4.22
N PRO A 192 -10.55 -16.29 3.09
CA PRO A 192 -10.86 -15.75 1.78
C PRO A 192 -12.35 -15.46 1.76
N ALA A 193 -12.71 -14.22 1.46
CA ALA A 193 -14.10 -13.81 1.42
C ALA A 193 -14.81 -14.90 0.63
N PRO A 194 -15.91 -15.48 1.15
CA PRO A 194 -16.64 -16.50 0.40
C PRO A 194 -16.84 -15.90 -0.98
N ALA A 195 -16.42 -16.65 -2.01
CA ALA A 195 -16.53 -16.20 -3.39
C ALA A 195 -17.90 -15.54 -3.52
N PRO A 196 -18.00 -14.34 -4.11
CA PRO A 196 -19.27 -13.63 -4.14
C PRO A 196 -20.29 -14.63 -4.63
N VAL A 197 -21.17 -15.03 -3.73
CA VAL A 197 -22.32 -15.84 -4.10
C VAL A 197 -23.11 -14.87 -4.95
N PHE A 198 -22.98 -15.01 -6.26
CA PHE A 198 -23.91 -14.40 -7.19
C PHE A 198 -25.27 -15.00 -6.87
N VAL A 199 -25.91 -14.46 -5.85
CA VAL A 199 -27.35 -14.66 -5.69
C VAL A 199 -27.90 -14.06 -6.98
N ARG A 200 -28.29 -14.93 -7.90
CA ARG A 200 -29.08 -14.52 -9.06
C ARG A 200 -30.24 -13.72 -8.48
N GLN A 201 -30.14 -12.40 -8.54
CA GLN A 201 -31.30 -11.56 -8.27
C GLN A 201 -32.22 -11.73 -9.47
N THR A 202 -32.97 -12.81 -9.46
CA THR A 202 -34.04 -13.05 -10.44
C THR A 202 -35.06 -11.91 -10.46
N SER A 203 -35.16 -11.15 -9.35
CA SER A 203 -36.00 -9.94 -9.26
C SER A 203 -35.59 -8.81 -10.23
N ASN A 204 -34.31 -8.59 -10.46
CA ASN A 204 -33.86 -7.51 -11.34
C ASN A 204 -34.00 -7.87 -12.82
N LEU A 205 -33.86 -9.17 -13.16
CA LEU A 205 -34.12 -9.67 -14.50
C LEU A 205 -35.62 -9.62 -14.83
N THR A 206 -36.50 -9.96 -13.89
CA THR A 206 -37.93 -9.84 -14.04
C THR A 206 -38.38 -8.41 -14.21
N PHE A 207 -37.71 -7.46 -13.48
CA PHE A 207 -37.99 -6.04 -13.62
C PHE A 207 -37.51 -5.50 -15.00
N ALA A 208 -36.32 -5.85 -15.43
CA ALA A 208 -35.81 -5.45 -16.75
C ALA A 208 -36.67 -6.04 -17.90
N GLN A 209 -37.10 -7.30 -17.79
CA GLN A 209 -38.01 -7.93 -18.73
C GLN A 209 -39.41 -7.29 -18.73
N SER A 210 -39.91 -6.88 -17.56
CA SER A 210 -41.20 -6.17 -17.46
C SER A 210 -41.13 -4.77 -18.06
N LEU A 211 -40.01 -4.06 -17.91
CA LEU A 211 -39.80 -2.78 -18.56
C LEU A 211 -39.70 -2.91 -20.08
N TYR A 212 -39.07 -3.99 -20.56
CA TYR A 212 -38.98 -4.27 -22.02
C TYR A 212 -40.32 -4.66 -22.65
N ALA A 213 -41.21 -5.31 -21.87
CA ALA A 213 -42.54 -5.75 -22.29
C ALA A 213 -43.63 -4.67 -22.16
N SER A 214 -43.36 -3.55 -21.48
CA SER A 214 -44.36 -2.50 -21.29
C SER A 214 -44.25 -1.44 -22.37
N ASP A 215 -45.24 -1.38 -23.25
CA ASP A 215 -45.41 -0.34 -24.27
C ASP A 215 -45.69 1.08 -23.70
N THR A 216 -45.62 1.21 -22.38
CA THR A 216 -45.96 2.44 -21.65
C THR A 216 -44.77 3.33 -21.30
N LEU A 217 -43.53 2.91 -21.58
CA LEU A 217 -42.35 3.75 -21.42
C LEU A 217 -42.24 4.72 -22.61
N SER A 218 -42.49 5.98 -22.33
CA SER A 218 -42.16 7.06 -23.25
C SER A 218 -40.65 7.19 -23.35
N ASP A 219 -40.07 6.61 -24.38
CA ASP A 219 -38.66 6.75 -24.78
C ASP A 219 -38.61 7.46 -26.15
N PRO A 220 -38.89 8.75 -26.20
CA PRO A 220 -39.07 9.48 -27.46
C PRO A 220 -37.78 9.49 -28.29
N ASP A 221 -36.62 9.31 -27.70
CA ASP A 221 -35.33 9.38 -28.36
C ASP A 221 -34.70 7.99 -28.62
N GLY A 222 -35.31 6.91 -28.12
CA GLY A 222 -34.84 5.52 -28.27
C GLY A 222 -33.52 5.21 -27.55
N GLU A 223 -33.01 6.09 -26.70
CA GLU A 223 -31.72 5.96 -26.02
C GLU A 223 -31.76 4.88 -24.93
N LEU A 224 -32.89 4.74 -24.26
CA LEU A 224 -33.06 3.72 -23.24
C LEU A 224 -33.05 2.30 -23.86
N ARG A 225 -33.71 2.12 -24.97
CA ARG A 225 -33.70 0.85 -25.76
C ARG A 225 -32.31 0.52 -26.25
N LYS A 226 -31.58 1.47 -26.81
CA LYS A 226 -30.17 1.26 -27.22
C LYS A 226 -29.29 0.81 -26.10
N THR A 227 -29.44 1.42 -24.91
CA THR A 227 -28.66 1.04 -23.71
C THR A 227 -28.97 -0.38 -23.25
N VAL A 228 -30.25 -0.78 -23.23
CA VAL A 228 -30.67 -2.15 -22.87
C VAL A 228 -30.17 -3.16 -23.88
N ASP A 229 -30.25 -2.88 -25.17
CA ASP A 229 -29.77 -3.75 -26.24
C ASP A 229 -28.24 -3.97 -26.14
N GLN A 230 -27.47 -2.92 -25.88
CA GLN A 230 -26.02 -3.03 -25.62
C GLN A 230 -25.67 -3.88 -24.40
N ILE A 231 -26.45 -3.77 -23.34
CA ILE A 231 -26.28 -4.60 -22.12
C ILE A 231 -26.61 -6.07 -22.45
N MET A 232 -27.68 -6.33 -23.17
CA MET A 232 -28.11 -7.68 -23.58
C MET A 232 -27.11 -8.31 -24.56
N GLU A 233 -26.57 -7.57 -25.49
CA GLU A 233 -25.52 -8.04 -26.40
C GLU A 233 -24.25 -8.41 -25.64
N LYS A 234 -23.81 -7.54 -24.72
CA LYS A 234 -22.57 -7.72 -23.95
C LYS A 234 -22.64 -8.84 -22.90
N TYR A 235 -23.80 -9.04 -22.28
CA TYR A 235 -23.95 -9.94 -21.14
C TYR A 235 -24.99 -11.05 -21.34
N GLY A 236 -25.73 -11.03 -22.43
CA GLY A 236 -26.78 -12.00 -22.70
C GLY A 236 -26.30 -13.47 -22.82
N SER A 237 -25.02 -13.67 -23.17
CA SER A 237 -24.41 -14.99 -23.21
C SER A 237 -24.10 -15.59 -21.81
N LEU A 238 -24.09 -14.75 -20.76
CA LEU A 238 -23.86 -15.15 -19.38
C LEU A 238 -25.15 -15.58 -18.65
N ILE A 239 -26.29 -15.49 -19.32
CA ILE A 239 -27.64 -15.69 -18.76
C ILE A 239 -28.27 -17.04 -19.20
N LYS A 240 -27.51 -17.88 -19.88
CA LYS A 240 -27.96 -19.26 -20.26
C LYS A 240 -27.54 -20.29 -19.24
#